data_8a99207bb31128a414fffcf012f6ad4d
#
_entry.id   8a99207bb31128a414fffcf012f6ad4d
#
_cell.length_a   1.000
_cell.length_b   1.000
_cell.length_c   1.000
_cell.angle_alpha   90.00
_cell.angle_beta   90.00
_cell.angle_gamma   90.00
#
_symmetry.space_group_name_H-M   'P 1'
#
loop_
_entity.id
_entity.type
_entity.pdbx_description
1 polymer ?
#
loop_
_entity_poly.entity_id
_entity_poly.type
_entity_poly.pdbx_seq_one_letter_code
_entity_poly.pdbx_strand_id
1 'polypeptide(L)'
;MLFKNKTVIFEKPPVITGSAGVVGKKEGEGPLRNHFDIIYEDTTMGQDSFELAESAMQHAAIVRALSNAGKSPSEVRFAMTGDLLDQCVGSCFALKDLQIPFVGMYGACSTMALTLANCAMLVDGGAKCCVSGASSHFCSSERQFRFPLEYGTQRPPTAQWTVTGAGSCVVEEQSENNSDCPKITAAQIGTITDLGIKDPNNMGAAMAPVHVSMDS
;
A
#
# COMPACT_ATOMS: atom_id res chain seq x y z
N MET A 1 -2.89 16.14 -17.60
CA MET A 1 -1.58 15.67 -17.03
C MET A 1 -0.43 16.27 -17.83
N LEU A 2 0.55 16.87 -17.15
CA LEU A 2 1.77 17.43 -17.72
C LEU A 2 2.98 16.67 -17.20
N PHE A 3 3.95 16.41 -18.08
CA PHE A 3 5.21 15.76 -17.71
C PHE A 3 6.32 16.81 -17.59
N LYS A 4 6.97 16.88 -16.44
CA LYS A 4 8.13 17.75 -16.19
C LYS A 4 9.26 16.90 -15.60
N ASN A 5 10.23 16.53 -16.44
CA ASN A 5 11.29 15.58 -16.08
C ASN A 5 10.68 14.26 -15.53
N LYS A 6 11.02 13.91 -14.30
CA LYS A 6 10.55 12.71 -13.59
C LYS A 6 9.16 12.89 -12.95
N THR A 7 8.57 14.09 -13.04
CA THR A 7 7.34 14.45 -12.34
C THR A 7 6.16 14.51 -13.29
N VAL A 8 5.08 13.85 -12.90
CA VAL A 8 3.76 13.96 -13.50
C VAL A 8 2.96 14.98 -12.68
N ILE A 9 2.51 16.05 -13.29
CA ILE A 9 1.66 17.08 -12.66
C ILE A 9 0.23 16.88 -13.16
N PHE A 10 -0.71 16.77 -12.23
CA PHE A 10 -2.12 16.60 -12.58
C PHE A 10 -2.79 17.96 -12.72
N GLU A 11 -3.31 18.26 -13.93
CA GLU A 11 -4.01 19.53 -14.22
C GLU A 11 -5.38 19.57 -13.54
N LYS A 12 -6.01 18.42 -13.40
CA LYS A 12 -7.21 18.19 -12.61
C LYS A 12 -6.87 17.22 -11.48
N PRO A 13 -6.30 17.72 -10.37
CA PRO A 13 -5.80 16.84 -9.30
C PRO A 13 -6.88 15.90 -8.80
N PRO A 14 -6.69 14.59 -8.87
CA PRO A 14 -7.59 13.64 -8.23
C PRO A 14 -7.61 13.83 -6.72
N VAL A 15 -8.69 13.41 -6.09
CA VAL A 15 -8.89 13.55 -4.65
C VAL A 15 -9.00 12.19 -3.98
N ILE A 16 -8.61 12.14 -2.70
CA ILE A 16 -8.79 10.95 -1.85
C ILE A 16 -10.09 11.17 -1.07
N THR A 17 -11.15 10.46 -1.45
CA THR A 17 -12.48 10.61 -0.85
C THR A 17 -12.70 9.69 0.34
N GLY A 18 -11.93 8.63 0.46
CA GLY A 18 -11.96 7.72 1.59
C GLY A 18 -10.63 7.00 1.75
N SER A 19 -10.29 6.71 2.98
CA SER A 19 -9.09 5.93 3.31
C SER A 19 -9.36 5.03 4.49
N ALA A 20 -8.57 3.98 4.65
CA ALA A 20 -8.60 3.13 5.83
C ALA A 20 -7.22 2.55 6.12
N GLY A 21 -6.92 2.43 7.42
CA GLY A 21 -5.77 1.73 7.96
C GLY A 21 -6.23 0.57 8.85
N VAL A 22 -5.78 -0.63 8.51
CA VAL A 22 -6.08 -1.86 9.25
C VAL A 22 -4.76 -2.48 9.68
N VAL A 23 -4.62 -2.82 10.95
CA VAL A 23 -3.33 -3.25 11.50
C VAL A 23 -3.45 -4.43 12.45
N GLY A 24 -2.32 -5.06 12.71
CA GLY A 24 -2.19 -6.09 13.72
C GLY A 24 -2.00 -5.53 15.15
N LYS A 25 -1.97 -6.44 16.12
CA LYS A 25 -1.86 -6.13 17.54
C LYS A 25 -0.68 -5.24 17.88
N LYS A 26 0.50 -5.57 17.34
CA LYS A 26 1.74 -4.85 17.65
C LYS A 26 1.67 -3.37 17.23
N GLU A 27 1.14 -3.08 16.07
CA GLU A 27 0.93 -1.72 15.58
C GLU A 27 -0.15 -1.00 16.39
N GLY A 28 -1.17 -1.75 16.82
CA GLY A 28 -2.22 -1.27 17.73
C GLY A 28 -1.73 -0.90 19.12
N GLU A 29 -0.57 -1.38 19.57
CA GLU A 29 0.08 -0.99 20.83
C GLU A 29 0.95 0.26 20.66
N GLY A 30 1.16 0.73 19.43
CA GLY A 30 2.00 1.87 19.12
C GLY A 30 1.31 3.24 19.29
N PRO A 31 2.05 4.33 19.09
CA PRO A 31 1.55 5.70 19.31
C PRO A 31 0.44 6.11 18.35
N LEU A 32 0.28 5.42 17.21
CA LEU A 32 -0.75 5.70 16.21
C LEU A 32 -2.03 4.90 16.41
N ARG A 33 -2.17 4.15 17.51
CA ARG A 33 -3.31 3.28 17.81
C ARG A 33 -4.67 3.91 17.48
N ASN A 34 -4.87 5.15 17.90
CA ASN A 34 -6.15 5.85 17.78
C ASN A 34 -6.45 6.34 16.34
N HIS A 35 -5.54 6.14 15.41
CA HIS A 35 -5.68 6.55 14.01
C HIS A 35 -6.00 5.38 13.07
N PHE A 36 -5.97 4.15 13.57
CA PHE A 36 -6.32 2.98 12.78
C PHE A 36 -7.81 2.69 12.85
N ASP A 37 -8.40 2.31 11.71
CA ASP A 37 -9.82 1.97 11.62
C ASP A 37 -10.13 0.62 12.26
N ILE A 38 -9.24 -0.36 12.10
CA ILE A 38 -9.38 -1.73 12.63
C ILE A 38 -8.04 -2.18 13.18
N ILE A 39 -8.06 -2.75 14.38
CA ILE A 39 -6.92 -3.39 15.02
C ILE A 39 -7.29 -4.84 15.30
N TYR A 40 -6.54 -5.78 14.72
CA TYR A 40 -6.72 -7.20 14.99
C TYR A 40 -5.83 -7.63 16.16
N GLU A 41 -6.44 -8.22 17.18
CA GLU A 41 -5.70 -8.75 18.34
C GLU A 41 -5.08 -10.13 18.04
N ASP A 42 -5.66 -10.88 17.13
CA ASP A 42 -5.14 -12.16 16.65
C ASP A 42 -4.30 -11.98 15.39
N THR A 43 -3.10 -12.54 15.39
CA THR A 43 -2.14 -12.45 14.27
C THR A 43 -2.58 -13.25 13.05
N THR A 44 -3.43 -14.23 13.21
CA THR A 44 -4.01 -15.01 12.09
C THR A 44 -5.31 -14.38 11.56
N MET A 45 -5.89 -13.43 12.30
CA MET A 45 -7.18 -12.82 11.94
C MET A 45 -8.28 -13.85 11.70
N GLY A 46 -8.21 -14.97 12.43
CA GLY A 46 -9.13 -16.10 12.29
C GLY A 46 -8.94 -16.92 11.01
N GLN A 47 -7.82 -16.78 10.31
CA GLN A 47 -7.51 -17.51 9.08
C GLN A 47 -6.55 -18.68 9.34
N ASP A 48 -6.51 -19.64 8.42
CA ASP A 48 -5.70 -20.86 8.51
C ASP A 48 -4.22 -20.62 8.20
N SER A 49 -3.86 -19.49 7.58
CA SER A 49 -2.47 -19.14 7.27
C SER A 49 -2.24 -17.62 7.37
N PHE A 50 -0.96 -17.22 7.49
CA PHE A 50 -0.59 -15.81 7.52
C PHE A 50 -0.80 -15.10 6.17
N GLU A 51 -0.70 -15.81 5.06
CA GLU A 51 -1.00 -15.31 3.73
C GLU A 51 -2.50 -14.98 3.59
N LEU A 52 -3.36 -15.86 4.09
CA LEU A 52 -4.81 -15.61 4.15
C LEU A 52 -5.16 -14.49 5.13
N ALA A 53 -4.44 -14.38 6.25
CA ALA A 53 -4.59 -13.28 7.20
C ALA A 53 -4.25 -11.93 6.54
N GLU A 54 -3.16 -11.85 5.76
CA GLU A 54 -2.80 -10.66 4.99
C GLU A 54 -3.89 -10.30 3.98
N SER A 55 -4.41 -11.29 3.25
CA SER A 55 -5.51 -11.09 2.31
C SER A 55 -6.78 -10.57 3.00
N ALA A 56 -7.14 -11.13 4.14
CA ALA A 56 -8.31 -10.70 4.93
C ALA A 56 -8.14 -9.25 5.42
N MET A 57 -6.95 -8.89 5.87
CA MET A 57 -6.62 -7.55 6.32
C MET A 57 -6.68 -6.53 5.18
N GLN A 58 -6.14 -6.86 4.00
CA GLN A 58 -6.22 -6.00 2.82
C GLN A 58 -7.66 -5.85 2.33
N HIS A 59 -8.43 -6.94 2.31
CA HIS A 59 -9.87 -6.89 2.02
C HIS A 59 -10.60 -5.94 2.97
N ALA A 60 -10.36 -6.06 4.27
CA ALA A 60 -10.99 -5.20 5.28
C ALA A 60 -10.62 -3.71 5.07
N ALA A 61 -9.37 -3.41 4.73
CA ALA A 61 -8.93 -2.05 4.42
C ALA A 61 -9.64 -1.47 3.20
N ILE A 62 -9.79 -2.25 2.12
CA ILE A 62 -10.48 -1.82 0.90
C ILE A 62 -11.97 -1.55 1.18
N VAL A 63 -12.65 -2.51 1.82
CA VAL A 63 -14.08 -2.37 2.16
C VAL A 63 -14.31 -1.17 3.08
N ARG A 64 -13.44 -0.97 4.06
CA ARG A 64 -13.53 0.17 4.97
C ARG A 64 -13.29 1.50 4.27
N ALA A 65 -12.29 1.59 3.38
CA ALA A 65 -12.03 2.79 2.59
C ALA A 65 -13.22 3.14 1.68
N LEU A 66 -13.81 2.14 1.02
CA LEU A 66 -15.02 2.32 0.22
C LEU A 66 -16.19 2.82 1.07
N SER A 67 -16.42 2.23 2.24
CA SER A 67 -17.44 2.68 3.19
C SER A 67 -17.23 4.13 3.62
N ASN A 68 -15.97 4.52 3.92
CA ASN A 68 -15.64 5.89 4.30
C ASN A 68 -15.83 6.88 3.15
N ALA A 69 -15.69 6.43 1.90
CA ALA A 69 -15.98 7.23 0.70
C ALA A 69 -17.46 7.22 0.30
N GLY A 70 -18.31 6.42 0.97
CA GLY A 70 -19.72 6.23 0.57
C GLY A 70 -19.87 5.51 -0.78
N LYS A 71 -18.93 4.61 -1.13
CA LYS A 71 -18.88 3.91 -2.41
C LYS A 71 -19.15 2.43 -2.27
N SER A 72 -19.75 1.86 -3.31
CA SER A 72 -19.87 0.43 -3.51
C SER A 72 -18.76 -0.10 -4.43
N PRO A 73 -18.39 -1.39 -4.36
CA PRO A 73 -17.42 -1.98 -5.27
C PRO A 73 -17.77 -1.80 -6.76
N SER A 74 -19.03 -1.79 -7.12
CA SER A 74 -19.50 -1.63 -8.51
C SER A 74 -19.25 -0.23 -9.11
N GLU A 75 -18.97 0.77 -8.28
CA GLU A 75 -18.61 2.12 -8.73
C GLU A 75 -17.13 2.27 -9.01
N VAL A 76 -16.30 1.33 -8.57
CA VAL A 76 -14.85 1.35 -8.74
C VAL A 76 -14.48 0.83 -10.13
N ARG A 77 -13.76 1.65 -10.89
CA ARG A 77 -13.32 1.28 -12.23
C ARG A 77 -12.18 0.27 -12.22
N PHE A 78 -11.19 0.50 -11.35
CA PHE A 78 -10.02 -0.36 -11.18
C PHE A 78 -9.57 -0.37 -9.72
N ALA A 79 -9.11 -1.53 -9.25
CA ALA A 79 -8.33 -1.66 -8.03
C ALA A 79 -6.87 -1.89 -8.39
N MET A 80 -6.00 -1.03 -7.88
CA MET A 80 -4.56 -1.16 -7.97
C MET A 80 -4.02 -1.45 -6.60
N THR A 81 -3.65 -2.67 -6.34
CA THR A 81 -3.16 -3.07 -5.03
C THR A 81 -1.95 -4.00 -5.13
N GLY A 82 -1.21 -4.07 -4.06
CA GLY A 82 -0.09 -4.99 -3.96
C GLY A 82 0.19 -5.39 -2.52
N ASP A 83 1.05 -6.35 -2.39
CA ASP A 83 1.51 -6.91 -1.13
C ASP A 83 3.00 -7.25 -1.21
N LEU A 84 3.57 -7.78 -0.15
CA LEU A 84 4.96 -8.20 -0.14
C LEU A 84 5.16 -9.67 -0.56
N LEU A 85 4.08 -10.37 -0.88
CA LEU A 85 4.15 -11.76 -1.35
C LEU A 85 4.46 -11.81 -2.85
N ASP A 86 5.14 -12.87 -3.28
CA ASP A 86 5.41 -13.08 -4.70
C ASP A 86 4.11 -13.16 -5.50
N GLN A 87 4.11 -12.49 -6.66
CA GLN A 87 3.00 -12.48 -7.61
C GLN A 87 1.70 -11.87 -7.10
N CYS A 88 1.75 -11.01 -6.07
CA CYS A 88 0.57 -10.35 -5.49
C CYS A 88 -0.53 -11.32 -5.03
N VAL A 89 -0.15 -12.44 -4.43
CA VAL A 89 -1.08 -13.49 -3.99
C VAL A 89 -2.06 -12.95 -2.95
N GLY A 90 -1.57 -12.18 -1.98
CA GLY A 90 -2.40 -11.56 -0.96
C GLY A 90 -3.49 -10.67 -1.56
N SER A 91 -3.10 -9.80 -2.51
CA SER A 91 -4.00 -8.88 -3.20
C SER A 91 -5.02 -9.59 -4.09
N CYS A 92 -4.63 -10.66 -4.80
CA CYS A 92 -5.54 -11.44 -5.62
C CYS A 92 -6.68 -12.03 -4.77
N PHE A 93 -6.34 -12.64 -3.63
CA PHE A 93 -7.34 -13.22 -2.73
C PHE A 93 -8.17 -12.16 -2.02
N ALA A 94 -7.60 -11.01 -1.68
CA ALA A 94 -8.32 -9.91 -1.05
C ALA A 94 -9.43 -9.34 -1.93
N LEU A 95 -9.25 -9.34 -3.25
CA LEU A 95 -10.16 -8.72 -4.21
C LEU A 95 -11.13 -9.68 -4.89
N LYS A 96 -10.93 -11.00 -4.76
CA LYS A 96 -11.70 -12.02 -5.50
C LYS A 96 -13.22 -11.87 -5.38
N ASP A 97 -13.71 -11.49 -4.21
CA ASP A 97 -15.14 -11.40 -3.93
C ASP A 97 -15.72 -10.00 -4.21
N LEU A 98 -14.89 -8.99 -4.45
CA LEU A 98 -15.32 -7.62 -4.70
C LEU A 98 -15.70 -7.36 -6.17
N GLN A 99 -15.33 -8.25 -7.08
CA GLN A 99 -15.62 -8.17 -8.51
C GLN A 99 -15.15 -6.85 -9.16
N ILE A 100 -14.10 -6.23 -8.63
CA ILE A 100 -13.47 -5.03 -9.18
C ILE A 100 -12.36 -5.45 -10.14
N PRO A 101 -12.26 -4.88 -11.36
CA PRO A 101 -11.12 -5.12 -12.24
C PRO A 101 -9.81 -4.79 -11.52
N PHE A 102 -8.88 -5.75 -11.50
CA PHE A 102 -7.69 -5.71 -10.65
C PHE A 102 -6.40 -5.61 -11.44
N VAL A 103 -5.51 -4.74 -10.98
CA VAL A 103 -4.12 -4.63 -11.44
C VAL A 103 -3.20 -4.84 -10.23
N GLY A 104 -2.50 -5.98 -10.21
CA GLY A 104 -1.50 -6.29 -9.20
C GLY A 104 -0.24 -5.45 -9.42
N MET A 105 0.23 -4.80 -8.35
CA MET A 105 1.41 -3.92 -8.39
C MET A 105 2.41 -4.33 -7.31
N TYR A 106 3.68 -4.35 -7.68
CA TYR A 106 4.76 -4.69 -6.76
C TYR A 106 5.85 -3.62 -6.77
N GLY A 107 6.08 -3.02 -5.64
CA GLY A 107 7.13 -2.03 -5.42
C GLY A 107 7.73 -2.16 -4.01
N ALA A 108 7.61 -3.33 -3.39
CA ALA A 108 8.02 -3.57 -2.01
C ALA A 108 7.53 -2.44 -1.08
N CYS A 109 8.43 -1.74 -0.38
CA CYS A 109 8.08 -0.65 0.53
C CYS A 109 7.41 0.56 -0.15
N SER A 110 7.53 0.69 -1.47
CA SER A 110 6.92 1.79 -2.24
C SER A 110 5.54 1.44 -2.83
N THR A 111 5.00 0.25 -2.58
CA THR A 111 3.76 -0.22 -3.20
C THR A 111 2.60 0.75 -3.01
N MET A 112 2.41 1.31 -1.81
CA MET A 112 1.32 2.27 -1.57
C MET A 112 1.46 3.54 -2.41
N ALA A 113 2.66 4.11 -2.50
CA ALA A 113 2.93 5.28 -3.34
C ALA A 113 2.76 4.96 -4.84
N LEU A 114 3.22 3.76 -5.26
CA LEU A 114 3.09 3.26 -6.62
C LEU A 114 1.61 3.13 -7.02
N THR A 115 0.79 2.50 -6.18
CA THR A 115 -0.63 2.30 -6.45
C THR A 115 -1.40 3.62 -6.46
N LEU A 116 -1.11 4.55 -5.52
CA LEU A 116 -1.70 5.89 -5.50
C LEU A 116 -1.36 6.70 -6.75
N ALA A 117 -0.09 6.71 -7.16
CA ALA A 117 0.34 7.44 -8.35
C ALA A 117 -0.37 6.93 -9.61
N ASN A 118 -0.48 5.59 -9.76
CA ASN A 118 -1.15 5.00 -10.91
C ASN A 118 -2.68 5.23 -10.86
N CYS A 119 -3.33 5.12 -9.70
CA CYS A 119 -4.73 5.50 -9.55
C CYS A 119 -4.95 6.96 -9.97
N ALA A 120 -4.08 7.88 -9.53
CA ALA A 120 -4.19 9.28 -9.89
C ALA A 120 -4.02 9.51 -11.41
N MET A 121 -3.07 8.83 -12.06
CA MET A 121 -2.90 8.91 -13.52
C MET A 121 -4.12 8.38 -14.26
N LEU A 122 -4.72 7.27 -13.80
CA LEU A 122 -5.94 6.73 -14.42
C LEU A 122 -7.14 7.64 -14.24
N VAL A 123 -7.30 8.23 -13.05
CA VAL A 123 -8.40 9.15 -12.78
C VAL A 123 -8.26 10.43 -13.61
N ASP A 124 -7.07 11.02 -13.70
CA ASP A 124 -6.81 12.15 -14.60
C ASP A 124 -6.99 11.77 -16.08
N GLY A 125 -6.80 10.49 -16.43
CA GLY A 125 -7.07 9.90 -17.74
C GLY A 125 -8.53 9.54 -18.02
N GLY A 126 -9.45 9.79 -17.07
CA GLY A 126 -10.90 9.60 -17.24
C GLY A 126 -11.51 8.41 -16.49
N ALA A 127 -10.75 7.66 -15.70
CA ALA A 127 -11.32 6.72 -14.75
C ALA A 127 -11.90 7.50 -13.56
N LYS A 128 -13.21 7.45 -13.36
CA LYS A 128 -13.88 8.30 -12.35
C LYS A 128 -13.55 7.94 -10.92
N CYS A 129 -13.33 6.64 -10.64
CA CYS A 129 -13.06 6.13 -9.30
C CYS A 129 -12.13 4.93 -9.39
N CYS A 130 -11.05 4.95 -8.62
CA CYS A 130 -10.10 3.85 -8.46
C CYS A 130 -9.83 3.60 -6.99
N VAL A 131 -9.42 2.38 -6.65
CA VAL A 131 -8.97 2.01 -5.32
C VAL A 131 -7.49 1.69 -5.37
N SER A 132 -6.70 2.33 -4.51
CA SER A 132 -5.31 1.97 -4.25
C SER A 132 -5.19 1.20 -2.94
N GLY A 133 -4.21 0.30 -2.84
CA GLY A 133 -3.97 -0.42 -1.60
C GLY A 133 -2.61 -1.08 -1.54
N ALA A 134 -2.15 -1.29 -0.32
CA ALA A 134 -0.95 -2.06 -0.04
C ALA A 134 -1.11 -2.78 1.29
N SER A 135 -0.52 -3.96 1.40
CA SER A 135 -0.50 -4.73 2.65
C SER A 135 0.86 -5.36 2.90
N SER A 136 1.07 -5.74 4.14
CA SER A 136 2.11 -6.67 4.55
C SER A 136 1.69 -7.40 5.82
N HIS A 137 2.16 -8.62 5.99
CA HIS A 137 2.04 -9.35 7.24
C HIS A 137 3.43 -9.79 7.67
N PHE A 138 3.81 -9.50 8.92
CA PHE A 138 5.14 -9.80 9.43
C PHE A 138 5.57 -11.25 9.16
N CYS A 139 4.74 -12.22 9.49
CA CYS A 139 5.12 -13.64 9.37
C CYS A 139 5.26 -14.10 7.91
N SER A 140 4.38 -13.66 7.01
CA SER A 140 4.46 -14.02 5.59
C SER A 140 5.64 -13.33 4.90
N SER A 141 5.85 -12.04 5.16
CA SER A 141 6.95 -11.26 4.60
C SER A 141 8.31 -11.76 5.08
N GLU A 142 8.47 -12.07 6.36
CA GLU A 142 9.73 -12.61 6.90
C GLU A 142 10.09 -13.94 6.24
N ARG A 143 9.10 -14.79 5.97
CA ARG A 143 9.32 -16.07 5.31
C ARG A 143 9.81 -15.91 3.87
N GLN A 144 9.33 -14.91 3.14
CA GLN A 144 9.70 -14.69 1.75
C GLN A 144 10.99 -13.88 1.57
N PHE A 145 11.14 -12.79 2.33
CA PHE A 145 12.24 -11.83 2.12
C PHE A 145 13.45 -12.10 3.00
N ARG A 146 13.27 -12.72 4.14
CA ARG A 146 14.35 -13.06 5.06
C ARG A 146 14.63 -14.54 5.13
N PHE A 147 14.10 -15.31 4.25
CA PHE A 147 14.61 -16.61 3.92
C PHE A 147 15.85 -16.41 3.03
N PRO A 148 17.01 -16.79 3.39
CA PRO A 148 17.43 -17.82 4.32
C PRO A 148 17.99 -17.25 5.63
N LEU A 149 17.32 -16.39 6.33
CA LEU A 149 17.63 -16.22 7.73
C LEU A 149 17.59 -17.59 8.33
N GLU A 150 18.73 -18.07 8.77
CA GLU A 150 18.90 -19.42 9.24
C GLU A 150 17.81 -19.76 10.24
N TYR A 151 17.16 -20.87 10.05
CA TYR A 151 16.16 -21.38 10.98
C TYR A 151 16.70 -21.35 12.40
N GLY A 152 16.04 -20.64 13.30
CA GLY A 152 16.43 -20.53 14.69
C GLY A 152 17.41 -19.40 15.01
N THR A 153 17.80 -18.57 14.04
CA THR A 153 18.59 -17.36 14.34
C THR A 153 17.75 -16.37 15.14
N GLN A 154 18.23 -16.04 16.33
CA GLN A 154 17.55 -15.05 17.15
C GLN A 154 17.71 -13.66 16.53
N ARG A 155 16.59 -12.97 16.39
CA ARG A 155 16.59 -11.60 15.88
C ARG A 155 17.32 -10.67 16.84
N PRO A 156 18.30 -9.87 16.38
CA PRO A 156 18.93 -8.89 17.25
C PRO A 156 17.93 -7.79 17.67
N PRO A 157 18.08 -7.21 18.86
CA PRO A 157 17.16 -6.16 19.34
C PRO A 157 17.06 -4.93 18.42
N THR A 158 18.10 -4.66 17.63
CA THR A 158 18.17 -3.55 16.68
C THR A 158 17.53 -3.84 15.33
N ALA A 159 17.12 -5.09 15.06
CA ALA A 159 16.47 -5.42 13.80
C ALA A 159 15.08 -4.80 13.72
N GLN A 160 14.77 -4.19 12.58
CA GLN A 160 13.45 -3.66 12.30
C GLN A 160 12.44 -4.77 12.02
N TRP A 161 11.19 -4.50 12.36
CA TRP A 161 10.07 -5.40 12.12
C TRP A 161 9.33 -4.99 10.86
N THR A 162 8.94 -5.97 10.04
CA THR A 162 7.96 -5.74 8.99
C THR A 162 6.61 -5.44 9.63
N VAL A 163 5.93 -4.41 9.18
CA VAL A 163 4.60 -4.03 9.65
C VAL A 163 3.59 -5.12 9.31
N THR A 164 2.68 -5.42 10.24
CA THR A 164 1.46 -6.15 9.96
C THR A 164 0.33 -5.14 9.78
N GLY A 165 0.03 -4.79 8.54
CA GLY A 165 -0.92 -3.74 8.24
C GLY A 165 -1.34 -3.74 6.78
N ALA A 166 -2.50 -3.15 6.53
CA ALA A 166 -3.01 -2.82 5.21
C ALA A 166 -3.55 -1.41 5.19
N GLY A 167 -3.23 -0.68 4.12
CA GLY A 167 -3.78 0.64 3.84
C GLY A 167 -4.51 0.65 2.51
N SER A 168 -5.61 1.39 2.43
CA SER A 168 -6.34 1.60 1.18
C SER A 168 -6.85 3.02 1.07
N CYS A 169 -6.90 3.54 -0.16
CA CYS A 169 -7.49 4.84 -0.47
C CYS A 169 -8.40 4.73 -1.68
N VAL A 170 -9.52 5.44 -1.64
CA VAL A 170 -10.40 5.67 -2.79
C VAL A 170 -9.99 6.98 -3.44
N VAL A 171 -9.62 6.91 -4.71
CA VAL A 171 -9.15 8.04 -5.51
C VAL A 171 -10.20 8.35 -6.58
N GLU A 172 -10.70 9.58 -6.59
CA GLU A 172 -11.77 10.01 -7.48
C GLU A 172 -11.44 11.29 -8.25
N GLU A 173 -12.19 11.50 -9.31
CA GLU A 173 -12.22 12.79 -10.00
C GLU A 173 -12.75 13.87 -9.05
N GLN A 174 -12.11 15.04 -9.07
CA GLN A 174 -12.57 16.19 -8.28
C GLN A 174 -13.94 16.68 -8.77
N SER A 175 -14.83 16.94 -7.84
CA SER A 175 -16.18 17.51 -8.05
C SER A 175 -16.50 18.55 -6.97
N GLU A 176 -17.63 19.21 -7.08
CA GLU A 176 -18.09 20.16 -6.06
C GLU A 176 -18.30 19.46 -4.69
N ASN A 177 -18.75 18.22 -4.70
CA ASN A 177 -19.09 17.47 -3.48
C ASN A 177 -17.86 16.94 -2.71
N ASN A 178 -16.68 16.93 -3.33
CA ASN A 178 -15.42 16.41 -2.73
C ASN A 178 -14.26 17.42 -2.81
N SER A 179 -14.57 18.71 -2.99
CA SER A 179 -13.58 19.80 -3.16
C SER A 179 -12.63 19.95 -1.98
N ASP A 180 -13.09 19.61 -0.77
CA ASP A 180 -12.34 19.71 0.49
C ASP A 180 -11.49 18.48 0.80
N CYS A 181 -11.61 17.41 0.00
CA CYS A 181 -10.81 16.21 0.15
C CYS A 181 -9.33 16.45 -0.20
N PRO A 182 -8.39 15.69 0.40
CA PRO A 182 -6.97 15.75 0.05
C PRO A 182 -6.74 15.51 -1.45
N LYS A 183 -5.89 16.35 -2.07
CA LYS A 183 -5.61 16.31 -3.51
C LYS A 183 -4.26 15.66 -3.79
N ILE A 184 -4.22 14.83 -4.82
CA ILE A 184 -2.96 14.33 -5.38
C ILE A 184 -2.57 15.29 -6.52
N THR A 185 -1.65 16.20 -6.26
CA THR A 185 -1.28 17.26 -7.21
C THR A 185 -0.19 16.85 -8.20
N ALA A 186 0.69 15.95 -7.76
CA ALA A 186 1.77 15.43 -8.58
C ALA A 186 2.23 14.06 -8.11
N ALA A 187 2.88 13.33 -9.00
CA ALA A 187 3.60 12.11 -8.70
C ALA A 187 5.02 12.19 -9.30
N GLN A 188 6.03 11.83 -8.52
CA GLN A 188 7.41 11.80 -8.98
C GLN A 188 7.91 10.36 -9.05
N ILE A 189 8.56 10.00 -10.15
CA ILE A 189 9.13 8.67 -10.38
C ILE A 189 10.65 8.80 -10.29
N GLY A 190 11.25 8.08 -9.34
CA GLY A 190 12.70 8.06 -9.15
C GLY A 190 13.43 7.23 -10.20
N THR A 191 14.74 7.41 -10.28
CA THR A 191 15.65 6.56 -11.04
C THR A 191 16.37 5.60 -10.09
N ILE A 192 16.72 4.42 -10.58
CA ILE A 192 17.50 3.47 -9.80
C ILE A 192 18.91 4.04 -9.61
N THR A 193 19.34 4.13 -8.35
CA THR A 193 20.67 4.62 -7.97
C THR A 193 21.32 3.59 -7.05
N ASP A 194 22.50 3.10 -7.42
CA ASP A 194 23.33 2.24 -6.58
C ASP A 194 24.42 3.06 -5.89
N LEU A 195 24.36 3.13 -4.57
CA LEU A 195 25.37 3.78 -3.73
C LEU A 195 26.42 2.80 -3.18
N GLY A 196 26.44 1.56 -3.66
CA GLY A 196 27.41 0.54 -3.28
C GLY A 196 27.19 0.03 -1.86
N ILE A 197 26.02 -0.50 -1.57
CA ILE A 197 25.69 -1.07 -0.25
C ILE A 197 26.60 -2.26 0.05
N LYS A 198 27.31 -2.22 1.18
CA LYS A 198 28.23 -3.27 1.61
C LYS A 198 27.58 -4.31 2.50
N ASP A 199 26.57 -3.91 3.28
CA ASP A 199 25.81 -4.79 4.17
C ASP A 199 24.35 -4.85 3.72
N PRO A 200 23.89 -5.99 3.16
CA PRO A 200 22.51 -6.14 2.68
C PRO A 200 21.48 -6.12 3.82
N ASN A 201 21.91 -6.30 5.08
CA ASN A 201 21.02 -6.20 6.24
C ASN A 201 20.82 -4.76 6.71
N ASN A 202 21.59 -3.81 6.20
CA ASN A 202 21.44 -2.40 6.53
C ASN A 202 20.33 -1.76 5.69
N MET A 203 19.10 -1.90 6.15
CA MET A 203 17.90 -1.36 5.47
C MET A 203 17.97 0.16 5.29
N GLY A 204 18.55 0.89 6.24
CA GLY A 204 18.73 2.34 6.13
C GLY A 204 19.62 2.72 4.94
N ALA A 205 20.74 2.03 4.75
CA ALA A 205 21.62 2.25 3.61
C ALA A 205 20.94 1.85 2.29
N ALA A 206 20.11 0.80 2.29
CA ALA A 206 19.36 0.39 1.11
C ALA A 206 18.30 1.42 0.70
N MET A 207 17.71 2.12 1.64
CA MET A 207 16.66 3.13 1.38
C MET A 207 17.21 4.51 0.99
N ALA A 208 18.45 4.84 1.37
CA ALA A 208 19.06 6.15 1.08
C ALA A 208 19.04 6.54 -0.41
N PRO A 209 19.32 5.64 -1.38
CA PRO A 209 19.27 5.97 -2.81
C PRO A 209 17.93 6.47 -3.31
N VAL A 210 16.82 6.06 -2.69
CA VAL A 210 15.47 6.49 -3.06
C VAL A 210 15.33 8.00 -2.93
N HIS A 211 15.78 8.57 -1.81
CA HIS A 211 15.72 10.01 -1.56
C HIS A 211 16.60 10.78 -2.54
N VAL A 212 17.83 10.36 -2.73
CA VAL A 212 18.77 11.00 -3.66
C VAL A 212 18.24 11.02 -5.10
N SER A 213 17.59 9.94 -5.54
CA SER A 213 17.06 9.85 -6.91
C SER A 213 15.83 10.72 -7.16
N MET A 214 15.14 11.17 -6.10
CA MET A 214 13.98 12.06 -6.21
C MET A 214 14.41 13.54 -6.34
N ASP A 215 15.48 13.95 -5.68
CA ASP A 215 15.94 15.33 -5.63
C ASP A 215 16.72 15.75 -6.89
N SER A 216 17.15 14.85 -7.71
CA SER A 216 17.90 15.07 -8.97
C SER A 216 16.98 14.91 -10.19
#